data_6b47706c298df23282762ac8374a994e
#
_entry.id   6b47706c298df23282762ac8374a994e
#
_cell.length_a   1.000
_cell.length_b   1.000
_cell.length_c   1.000
_cell.angle_alpha   90.00
_cell.angle_beta   90.00
_cell.angle_gamma   90.00
#
_symmetry.space_group_name_H-M   'P 1'
#
loop_
_entity.id
_entity.type
_entity.pdbx_description
1 polymer ?
#
loop_
_entity_poly.entity_id
_entity_poly.type
_entity_poly.pdbx_seq_one_letter_code
_entity_poly.pdbx_strand_id
1 'polypeptide(L)'
;ITIAFMVSSVYAVCITKGLSLNERMLQYSIGAANKNIMLMIWIFILAGAFAQSAKDIGAIDATVNLTLLLLPDNLLLAGIFLAACFISLSIGTSVGTIVALVPVAAGIAEKTDMNLAFMTGIVVGGAFFGDNLSFISDTTIAATRTQGCAMRDKFRVNCMIALPAALMVFGYYIFRGMDVMTTHDIQSVEWIKILPYLVVLGTAIAGM
;
A
#
# COMPACT_ATOMS: atom_id res chain seq x y z
N ILE A 1 -17.88 -2.09 -5.15
CA ILE A 1 -16.76 -2.51 -6.03
C ILE A 1 -17.18 -3.74 -6.83
N THR A 2 -17.64 -4.84 -6.20
CA THR A 2 -18.01 -6.10 -6.87
C THR A 2 -19.09 -5.92 -7.95
N ILE A 3 -20.16 -5.18 -7.64
CA ILE A 3 -21.23 -4.89 -8.60
C ILE A 3 -20.68 -4.10 -9.80
N ALA A 4 -19.87 -3.06 -9.56
CA ALA A 4 -19.27 -2.27 -10.64
C ALA A 4 -18.38 -3.13 -11.54
N PHE A 5 -17.58 -4.03 -10.95
CA PHE A 5 -16.74 -4.97 -11.70
C PHE A 5 -17.58 -5.93 -12.55
N MET A 6 -18.64 -6.50 -12.00
CA MET A 6 -19.54 -7.41 -12.75
C MET A 6 -20.21 -6.69 -13.92
N VAL A 7 -20.74 -5.48 -13.69
CA VAL A 7 -21.35 -4.66 -14.75
C VAL A 7 -20.34 -4.33 -15.84
N SER A 8 -19.13 -3.91 -15.47
CA SER A 8 -18.08 -3.59 -16.43
C SER A 8 -17.64 -4.81 -17.23
N SER A 9 -17.56 -5.99 -16.61
CA SER A 9 -17.21 -7.25 -17.27
C SER A 9 -18.27 -7.65 -18.31
N VAL A 10 -19.54 -7.62 -17.92
CA VAL A 10 -20.66 -7.90 -18.83
C VAL A 10 -20.68 -6.87 -19.97
N TYR A 11 -20.54 -5.60 -19.66
CA TYR A 11 -20.48 -4.53 -20.66
C TYR A 11 -19.34 -4.77 -21.66
N ALA A 12 -18.13 -5.06 -21.20
CA ALA A 12 -16.97 -5.32 -22.05
C ALA A 12 -17.23 -6.48 -23.04
N VAL A 13 -17.83 -7.57 -22.58
CA VAL A 13 -18.22 -8.71 -23.44
C VAL A 13 -19.28 -8.30 -24.46
N CYS A 14 -20.24 -7.45 -24.08
CA CYS A 14 -21.32 -7.02 -24.95
C CYS A 14 -20.86 -6.06 -26.06
N ILE A 15 -19.95 -5.11 -25.76
CA ILE A 15 -19.51 -4.11 -26.74
C ILE A 15 -18.48 -4.63 -27.73
N THR A 16 -17.84 -5.77 -27.47
CA THR A 16 -16.83 -6.36 -28.36
C THR A 16 -17.50 -6.77 -29.68
N LYS A 17 -17.04 -6.24 -30.81
CA LYS A 17 -17.58 -6.52 -32.14
C LYS A 17 -16.69 -7.50 -32.90
N GLY A 18 -17.26 -8.21 -33.87
CA GLY A 18 -16.51 -9.09 -34.78
C GLY A 18 -16.17 -10.47 -34.25
N LEU A 19 -16.60 -10.82 -33.03
CA LEU A 19 -16.40 -12.15 -32.44
C LEU A 19 -17.74 -12.75 -32.01
N SER A 20 -17.86 -14.06 -32.09
CA SER A 20 -18.97 -14.81 -31.50
C SER A 20 -18.96 -14.71 -29.97
N LEU A 21 -20.08 -14.99 -29.32
CA LEU A 21 -20.17 -14.93 -27.85
C LEU A 21 -19.15 -15.86 -27.18
N ASN A 22 -18.96 -17.06 -27.70
CA ASN A 22 -17.99 -18.02 -27.18
C ASN A 22 -16.55 -17.50 -27.31
N GLU A 23 -16.20 -16.87 -28.41
CA GLU A 23 -14.88 -16.27 -28.60
C GLU A 23 -14.66 -15.09 -27.66
N ARG A 24 -15.67 -14.26 -27.43
CA ARG A 24 -15.57 -13.15 -26.46
C ARG A 24 -15.33 -13.66 -25.05
N MET A 25 -16.08 -14.70 -24.64
CA MET A 25 -15.91 -15.35 -23.34
C MET A 25 -14.52 -15.98 -23.21
N LEU A 26 -14.03 -16.61 -24.28
CA LEU A 26 -12.68 -17.17 -24.30
C LEU A 26 -11.61 -16.11 -24.16
N GLN A 27 -11.69 -15.01 -24.92
CA GLN A 27 -10.75 -13.90 -24.81
C GLN A 27 -10.76 -13.23 -23.43
N TYR A 28 -11.95 -13.06 -22.84
CA TYR A 28 -12.09 -12.56 -21.47
C TYR A 28 -11.41 -13.50 -20.47
N SER A 29 -11.59 -14.81 -20.61
CA SER A 29 -10.98 -15.81 -19.73
C SER A 29 -9.45 -15.86 -19.88
N ILE A 30 -8.92 -15.75 -21.10
CA ILE A 30 -7.48 -15.64 -21.36
C ILE A 30 -6.91 -14.36 -20.70
N GLY A 31 -7.62 -13.25 -20.82
CA GLY A 31 -7.22 -12.00 -20.16
C GLY A 31 -7.20 -12.13 -18.63
N ALA A 32 -8.22 -12.76 -18.04
CA ALA A 32 -8.29 -13.02 -16.62
C ALA A 32 -7.20 -13.97 -16.11
N ALA A 33 -6.75 -14.92 -16.94
CA ALA A 33 -5.65 -15.84 -16.64
C ALA A 33 -4.25 -15.22 -16.85
N ASN A 34 -4.16 -13.91 -17.12
CA ASN A 34 -2.89 -13.24 -17.26
C ASN A 34 -2.02 -13.41 -16.00
N LYS A 35 -0.72 -13.70 -16.20
CA LYS A 35 0.24 -13.97 -15.12
C LYS A 35 0.23 -12.87 -14.05
N ASN A 36 0.15 -11.61 -14.44
CA ASN A 36 0.18 -10.49 -13.49
C ASN A 36 -1.11 -10.42 -12.66
N ILE A 37 -2.26 -10.69 -13.29
CA ILE A 37 -3.55 -10.74 -12.59
C ILE A 37 -3.56 -11.89 -11.58
N MET A 38 -3.11 -13.07 -11.99
CA MET A 38 -3.01 -14.23 -11.10
C MET A 38 -2.05 -13.97 -9.93
N LEU A 39 -0.91 -13.34 -10.20
CA LEU A 39 0.03 -12.94 -9.14
C LEU A 39 -0.63 -11.99 -8.14
N MET A 40 -1.37 -10.98 -8.59
CA MET A 40 -2.09 -10.07 -7.71
C MET A 40 -3.14 -10.78 -6.86
N ILE A 41 -3.89 -11.72 -7.43
CA ILE A 41 -4.86 -12.53 -6.69
C ILE A 41 -4.17 -13.31 -5.56
N TRP A 42 -3.04 -13.96 -5.85
CA TRP A 42 -2.27 -14.67 -4.84
C TRP A 42 -1.73 -13.74 -3.76
N ILE A 43 -1.21 -12.56 -4.13
CA ILE A 43 -0.76 -11.56 -3.16
C ILE A 43 -1.90 -11.18 -2.21
N PHE A 44 -3.10 -10.88 -2.72
CA PHE A 44 -4.23 -10.50 -1.86
C PHE A 44 -4.71 -11.63 -0.96
N ILE A 45 -4.75 -12.88 -1.46
CA ILE A 45 -5.14 -14.04 -0.64
C ILE A 45 -4.14 -14.25 0.50
N LEU A 46 -2.84 -14.31 0.17
CA LEU A 46 -1.77 -14.54 1.17
C LEU A 46 -1.66 -13.37 2.16
N ALA A 47 -1.85 -12.16 1.68
CA ALA A 47 -1.86 -10.97 2.50
C ALA A 47 -3.02 -10.95 3.50
N GLY A 48 -4.21 -11.35 3.05
CA GLY A 48 -5.37 -11.49 3.94
C GLY A 48 -5.13 -12.56 5.02
N ALA A 49 -4.57 -13.71 4.64
CA ALA A 49 -4.20 -14.75 5.59
C ALA A 49 -3.13 -14.27 6.59
N PHE A 50 -2.10 -13.55 6.12
CA PHE A 50 -1.08 -12.94 6.98
C PHE A 50 -1.70 -11.93 7.95
N ALA A 51 -2.54 -11.00 7.47
CA ALA A 51 -3.17 -9.99 8.31
C ALA A 51 -4.04 -10.63 9.40
N GLN A 52 -4.82 -11.67 9.07
CA GLN A 52 -5.62 -12.38 10.06
C GLN A 52 -4.74 -13.10 11.08
N SER A 53 -3.70 -13.83 10.63
CA SER A 53 -2.77 -14.50 11.53
C SER A 53 -2.03 -13.52 12.44
N ALA A 54 -1.60 -12.38 11.90
CA ALA A 54 -0.94 -11.32 12.67
C ALA A 54 -1.87 -10.72 13.74
N LYS A 55 -3.17 -10.61 13.44
CA LYS A 55 -4.18 -10.18 14.40
C LYS A 55 -4.36 -11.21 15.51
N ASP A 56 -4.51 -12.48 15.14
CA ASP A 56 -4.77 -13.58 16.10
C ASP A 56 -3.64 -13.76 17.10
N ILE A 57 -2.37 -13.58 16.70
CA ILE A 57 -1.21 -13.64 17.59
C ILE A 57 -0.92 -12.31 18.33
N GLY A 58 -1.67 -11.25 18.05
CA GLY A 58 -1.47 -9.93 18.65
C GLY A 58 -0.27 -9.15 18.08
N ALA A 59 0.22 -9.51 16.90
CA ALA A 59 1.34 -8.81 16.24
C ALA A 59 0.96 -7.39 15.81
N ILE A 60 -0.29 -7.18 15.39
CA ILE A 60 -0.80 -5.86 15.03
C ILE A 60 -0.77 -4.96 16.27
N ASP A 61 -1.35 -5.39 17.39
CA ASP A 61 -1.40 -4.61 18.62
C ASP A 61 0.00 -4.26 19.15
N ALA A 62 0.92 -5.22 19.12
CA ALA A 62 2.31 -5.00 19.54
C ALA A 62 3.01 -3.97 18.65
N THR A 63 2.80 -4.03 17.32
CA THR A 63 3.36 -3.08 16.36
C THR A 63 2.74 -1.68 16.52
N VAL A 64 1.43 -1.61 16.76
CA VAL A 64 0.71 -0.36 17.06
C VAL A 64 1.24 0.27 18.35
N ASN A 65 1.36 -0.50 19.43
CA ASN A 65 1.91 -0.01 20.69
C ASN A 65 3.34 0.51 20.55
N LEU A 66 4.18 -0.20 19.78
CA LEU A 66 5.54 0.27 19.49
C LEU A 66 5.53 1.57 18.70
N THR A 67 4.67 1.68 17.70
CA THR A 67 4.56 2.90 16.88
C THR A 67 4.12 4.10 17.72
N LEU A 68 3.11 3.93 18.57
CA LEU A 68 2.60 4.97 19.47
C LEU A 68 3.63 5.33 20.56
N LEU A 69 4.49 4.40 20.96
CA LEU A 69 5.56 4.68 21.93
C LEU A 69 6.71 5.48 21.28
N LEU A 70 7.05 5.20 20.02
CA LEU A 70 8.19 5.81 19.34
C LEU A 70 7.87 7.16 18.69
N LEU A 71 6.63 7.33 18.22
CA LEU A 71 6.20 8.54 17.53
C LEU A 71 5.35 9.40 18.47
N PRO A 72 5.73 10.67 18.70
CA PRO A 72 4.88 11.63 19.39
C PRO A 72 3.54 11.79 18.62
N ASP A 73 2.45 12.03 19.32
CA ASP A 73 1.10 12.13 18.74
C ASP A 73 1.03 13.09 17.55
N ASN A 74 1.67 14.25 17.67
CA ASN A 74 1.71 15.28 16.62
C ASN A 74 2.48 14.86 15.35
N LEU A 75 3.36 13.87 15.43
CA LEU A 75 4.12 13.34 14.28
C LEU A 75 3.61 12.01 13.78
N LEU A 76 2.60 11.43 14.41
CA LEU A 76 2.10 10.10 14.10
C LEU A 76 1.66 9.95 12.63
N LEU A 77 0.83 10.87 12.14
CA LEU A 77 0.32 10.83 10.77
C LEU A 77 1.43 11.03 9.74
N ALA A 78 2.30 12.01 9.99
CA ALA A 78 3.45 12.29 9.13
C ALA A 78 4.47 11.14 9.13
N GLY A 79 4.67 10.50 10.28
CA GLY A 79 5.54 9.33 10.44
C GLY A 79 5.04 8.12 9.66
N ILE A 80 3.74 7.82 9.73
CA ILE A 80 3.11 6.73 8.96
C ILE A 80 3.25 7.00 7.45
N PHE A 81 3.02 8.23 7.01
CA PHE A 81 3.20 8.63 5.61
C PHE A 81 4.64 8.41 5.15
N LEU A 82 5.63 8.88 5.90
CA LEU A 82 7.05 8.71 5.58
C LEU A 82 7.46 7.24 5.57
N ALA A 83 6.99 6.45 6.54
CA ALA A 83 7.25 5.02 6.58
C ALA A 83 6.71 4.33 5.32
N ALA A 84 5.48 4.64 4.92
CA ALA A 84 4.89 4.11 3.69
C ALA A 84 5.68 4.54 2.43
N CYS A 85 6.12 5.81 2.36
CA CYS A 85 6.97 6.29 1.27
C CYS A 85 8.28 5.50 1.18
N PHE A 86 8.96 5.34 2.32
CA PHE A 86 10.28 4.72 2.36
C PHE A 86 10.22 3.21 2.06
N ILE A 87 9.26 2.52 2.66
CA ILE A 87 9.05 1.08 2.42
C ILE A 87 8.72 0.83 0.95
N SER A 88 7.79 1.59 0.39
CA SER A 88 7.39 1.44 -1.01
C SER A 88 8.51 1.77 -2.00
N LEU A 89 9.31 2.81 -1.69
CA LEU A 89 10.51 3.14 -2.47
C LEU A 89 11.51 1.98 -2.48
N SER A 90 11.70 1.34 -1.33
CA SER A 90 12.67 0.25 -1.13
C SER A 90 12.23 -1.07 -1.75
N ILE A 91 10.94 -1.39 -1.65
CA ILE A 91 10.35 -2.64 -2.19
C ILE A 91 10.04 -2.51 -3.68
N GLY A 92 9.70 -1.31 -4.15
CA GLY A 92 9.28 -1.06 -5.52
C GLY A 92 7.85 -1.51 -5.82
N THR A 93 6.97 -1.56 -4.81
CA THR A 93 5.55 -1.89 -5.00
C THR A 93 4.66 -1.16 -4.00
N SER A 94 3.70 -0.40 -4.51
CA SER A 94 2.67 0.24 -3.70
C SER A 94 1.72 -0.80 -3.09
N VAL A 95 1.33 -1.80 -3.85
CA VAL A 95 0.39 -2.86 -3.40
C VAL A 95 0.96 -3.63 -2.21
N GLY A 96 2.21 -4.08 -2.30
CA GLY A 96 2.88 -4.79 -1.20
C GLY A 96 2.97 -3.94 0.07
N THR A 97 3.30 -2.66 -0.07
CA THR A 97 3.37 -1.71 1.05
C THR A 97 2.01 -1.47 1.69
N ILE A 98 0.96 -1.26 0.90
CA ILE A 98 -0.42 -1.07 1.39
C ILE A 98 -0.86 -2.28 2.19
N VAL A 99 -0.66 -3.47 1.64
CA VAL A 99 -1.05 -4.73 2.28
C VAL A 99 -0.32 -4.93 3.62
N ALA A 100 0.95 -4.58 3.71
CA ALA A 100 1.73 -4.73 4.94
C ALA A 100 1.33 -3.70 6.01
N LEU A 101 1.05 -2.44 5.62
CA LEU A 101 0.88 -1.35 6.57
C LEU A 101 -0.58 -1.04 6.95
N VAL A 102 -1.55 -1.33 6.07
CA VAL A 102 -2.97 -1.01 6.36
C VAL A 102 -3.50 -1.69 7.64
N PRO A 103 -3.18 -2.96 7.95
CA PRO A 103 -3.60 -3.56 9.22
C PRO A 103 -3.07 -2.81 10.45
N VAL A 104 -1.81 -2.34 10.41
CA VAL A 104 -1.21 -1.54 11.48
C VAL A 104 -1.87 -0.17 11.56
N ALA A 105 -2.07 0.50 10.43
CA ALA A 105 -2.76 1.78 10.36
C ALA A 105 -4.21 1.70 10.88
N ALA A 106 -4.90 0.60 10.62
CA ALA A 106 -6.24 0.35 11.15
C ALA A 106 -6.23 0.21 12.68
N GLY A 107 -5.27 -0.52 13.25
CA GLY A 107 -5.11 -0.64 14.69
C GLY A 107 -4.74 0.70 15.36
N ILE A 108 -3.92 1.54 14.70
CA ILE A 108 -3.63 2.90 15.16
C ILE A 108 -4.90 3.76 15.14
N ALA A 109 -5.67 3.71 14.05
CA ALA A 109 -6.92 4.46 13.91
C ALA A 109 -7.91 4.12 15.06
N GLU A 110 -8.01 2.85 15.41
CA GLU A 110 -8.86 2.40 16.52
C GLU A 110 -8.38 2.97 17.88
N LYS A 111 -7.06 2.99 18.12
CA LYS A 111 -6.49 3.50 19.38
C LYS A 111 -6.46 5.02 19.51
N THR A 112 -6.50 5.73 18.39
CA THR A 112 -6.47 7.20 18.36
C THR A 112 -7.84 7.81 18.06
N ASP A 113 -8.88 6.99 17.94
CA ASP A 113 -10.24 7.40 17.53
C ASP A 113 -10.27 8.17 16.20
N MET A 114 -9.34 7.84 15.32
CA MET A 114 -9.22 8.46 14.01
C MET A 114 -10.03 7.72 12.96
N ASN A 115 -10.47 8.47 11.94
CA ASN A 115 -11.19 7.87 10.82
C ASN A 115 -10.32 6.87 10.06
N LEU A 116 -10.77 5.62 9.99
CA LEU A 116 -10.06 4.52 9.31
C LEU A 116 -9.76 4.81 7.84
N ALA A 117 -10.71 5.43 7.11
CA ALA A 117 -10.49 5.76 5.71
C ALA A 117 -9.41 6.82 5.52
N PHE A 118 -9.33 7.80 6.44
CA PHE A 118 -8.27 8.81 6.42
C PHE A 118 -6.90 8.17 6.71
N MET A 119 -6.81 7.33 7.74
CA MET A 119 -5.56 6.62 8.11
C MET A 119 -5.07 5.71 6.97
N THR A 120 -6.00 4.96 6.35
CA THR A 120 -5.69 4.15 5.16
C THR A 120 -5.23 5.02 3.99
N GLY A 121 -5.84 6.19 3.80
CA GLY A 121 -5.46 7.17 2.78
C GLY A 121 -4.02 7.66 2.95
N ILE A 122 -3.54 7.85 4.18
CA ILE A 122 -2.15 8.22 4.49
C ILE A 122 -1.18 7.14 3.98
N VAL A 123 -1.46 5.87 4.30
CA VAL A 123 -0.64 4.73 3.83
C VAL A 123 -0.66 4.61 2.31
N VAL A 124 -1.83 4.71 1.70
CA VAL A 124 -1.99 4.62 0.24
C VAL A 124 -1.21 5.75 -0.46
N GLY A 125 -1.36 6.99 0.02
CA GLY A 125 -0.64 8.15 -0.54
C GLY A 125 0.87 7.99 -0.47
N GLY A 126 1.39 7.56 0.68
CA GLY A 126 2.81 7.29 0.87
C GLY A 126 3.32 6.14 0.00
N ALA A 127 2.55 5.05 -0.08
CA ALA A 127 2.90 3.89 -0.88
C ALA A 127 2.99 4.22 -2.38
N PHE A 128 2.03 4.95 -2.93
CA PHE A 128 2.08 5.39 -4.33
C PHE A 128 3.20 6.40 -4.59
N PHE A 129 3.49 7.29 -3.66
CA PHE A 129 4.63 8.20 -3.78
C PHE A 129 5.95 7.43 -3.88
N GLY A 130 6.18 6.47 -2.98
CA GLY A 130 7.40 5.66 -2.96
C GLY A 130 7.54 4.80 -4.21
N ASP A 131 6.46 4.12 -4.63
CA ASP A 131 6.43 3.29 -5.84
C ASP A 131 6.77 4.11 -7.10
N ASN A 132 6.19 5.30 -7.23
CA ASN A 132 6.44 6.19 -8.36
C ASN A 132 7.90 6.66 -8.46
N LEU A 133 8.60 6.80 -7.36
CA LEU A 133 10.01 7.21 -7.31
C LEU A 133 10.98 6.01 -7.25
N SER A 134 10.49 4.78 -7.09
CA SER A 134 11.34 3.60 -7.04
C SER A 134 11.97 3.27 -8.39
N PHE A 135 13.27 2.91 -8.36
CA PHE A 135 14.01 2.43 -9.54
C PHE A 135 13.73 0.97 -9.88
N ILE A 136 13.16 0.21 -8.94
CA ILE A 136 12.88 -1.22 -9.09
C ILE A 136 11.39 -1.52 -9.28
N SER A 137 10.55 -0.50 -9.30
CA SER A 137 9.11 -0.64 -9.53
C SER A 137 8.80 -1.16 -10.93
N ASP A 138 7.99 -2.21 -11.01
CA ASP A 138 7.56 -2.81 -12.28
C ASP A 138 6.85 -1.79 -13.17
N THR A 139 6.01 -0.94 -12.61
CA THR A 139 5.28 0.11 -13.34
C THR A 139 6.25 1.15 -13.90
N THR A 140 7.27 1.53 -13.13
CA THR A 140 8.31 2.46 -13.55
C THR A 140 9.20 1.86 -14.65
N ILE A 141 9.60 0.59 -14.50
CA ILE A 141 10.39 -0.14 -15.51
C ILE A 141 9.60 -0.28 -16.81
N ALA A 142 8.33 -0.68 -16.71
CA ALA A 142 7.47 -0.81 -17.87
C ALA A 142 7.30 0.53 -18.62
N ALA A 143 7.00 1.61 -17.90
CA ALA A 143 6.83 2.95 -18.48
C ALA A 143 8.10 3.45 -19.19
N THR A 144 9.25 3.33 -18.55
CA THR A 144 10.52 3.82 -19.14
C THR A 144 10.94 3.00 -20.36
N ARG A 145 10.79 1.67 -20.30
CA ARG A 145 11.15 0.79 -21.43
C ARG A 145 10.24 0.97 -22.64
N THR A 146 8.93 1.11 -22.41
CA THR A 146 7.97 1.31 -23.51
C THR A 146 8.13 2.68 -24.20
N GLN A 147 8.54 3.71 -23.44
CA GLN A 147 8.77 5.05 -23.96
C GLN A 147 10.22 5.28 -24.45
N GLY A 148 11.11 4.31 -24.27
CA GLY A 148 12.52 4.43 -24.69
C GLY A 148 13.30 5.52 -23.96
N CYS A 149 12.87 5.90 -22.74
CA CYS A 149 13.55 6.91 -21.93
C CYS A 149 14.43 6.29 -20.82
N ALA A 150 15.46 7.03 -20.38
CA ALA A 150 16.29 6.57 -19.30
C ALA A 150 15.57 6.67 -17.95
N MET A 151 15.75 5.66 -17.09
CA MET A 151 15.18 5.62 -15.75
C MET A 151 15.55 6.87 -14.92
N ARG A 152 16.78 7.35 -15.07
CA ARG A 152 17.27 8.55 -14.39
C ARG A 152 16.48 9.80 -14.76
N ASP A 153 16.13 9.95 -16.04
CA ASP A 153 15.38 11.12 -16.52
C ASP A 153 13.94 11.09 -15.99
N LYS A 154 13.30 9.91 -16.02
CA LYS A 154 11.98 9.70 -15.40
C LYS A 154 12.00 10.05 -13.91
N PHE A 155 13.00 9.55 -13.17
CA PHE A 155 13.13 9.84 -11.75
C PHE A 155 13.26 11.34 -11.49
N ARG A 156 14.13 12.03 -12.24
CA ARG A 156 14.35 13.47 -12.08
C ARG A 156 13.07 14.28 -12.31
N VAL A 157 12.35 13.98 -13.39
CA VAL A 157 11.10 14.68 -13.71
C VAL A 157 10.03 14.38 -12.68
N ASN A 158 9.85 13.12 -12.33
CA ASN A 158 8.86 12.72 -11.32
C ASN A 158 9.17 13.32 -9.94
N CYS A 159 10.43 13.38 -9.55
CA CYS A 159 10.84 14.00 -8.30
C CYS A 159 10.49 15.49 -8.26
N MET A 160 10.69 16.22 -9.36
CA MET A 160 10.32 17.63 -9.45
C MET A 160 8.80 17.87 -9.29
N ILE A 161 7.98 16.92 -9.73
CA ILE A 161 6.52 17.02 -9.66
C ILE A 161 6.00 16.48 -8.32
N ALA A 162 6.44 15.30 -7.93
CA ALA A 162 5.89 14.58 -6.78
C ALA A 162 6.41 15.12 -5.44
N LEU A 163 7.67 15.57 -5.37
CA LEU A 163 8.26 16.04 -4.11
C LEU A 163 7.57 17.27 -3.53
N PRO A 164 7.26 18.34 -4.30
CA PRO A 164 6.51 19.47 -3.77
C PRO A 164 5.12 19.06 -3.24
N ALA A 165 4.42 18.17 -3.94
CA ALA A 165 3.13 17.65 -3.50
C ALA A 165 3.27 16.84 -2.20
N ALA A 166 4.27 15.97 -2.11
CA ALA A 166 4.54 15.19 -0.90
C ALA A 166 4.90 16.07 0.30
N LEU A 167 5.67 17.13 0.08
CA LEU A 167 6.01 18.10 1.15
C LEU A 167 4.78 18.86 1.65
N MET A 168 3.87 19.27 0.75
CA MET A 168 2.62 19.90 1.16
C MET A 168 1.73 18.94 1.96
N VAL A 169 1.60 17.70 1.50
CA VAL A 169 0.83 16.65 2.19
C VAL A 169 1.47 16.31 3.54
N PHE A 170 2.78 16.20 3.59
CA PHE A 170 3.53 15.97 4.83
C PHE A 170 3.29 17.09 5.85
N GLY A 171 3.39 18.37 5.42
CA GLY A 171 3.06 19.53 6.26
C GLY A 171 1.60 19.49 6.74
N TYR A 172 0.67 19.11 5.89
CA TYR A 172 -0.74 18.91 6.26
C TYR A 172 -0.89 17.83 7.34
N TYR A 173 -0.16 16.71 7.23
CA TYR A 173 -0.22 15.65 8.24
C TYR A 173 0.40 16.06 9.58
N ILE A 174 1.47 16.88 9.59
CA ILE A 174 1.99 17.46 10.83
C ILE A 174 0.92 18.36 11.48
N PHE A 175 0.30 19.25 10.68
CA PHE A 175 -0.74 20.14 11.19
C PHE A 175 -1.95 19.36 11.75
N ARG A 176 -2.42 18.35 11.02
CA ARG A 176 -3.53 17.49 11.48
C ARG A 176 -3.14 16.58 12.64
N GLY A 177 -1.86 16.26 12.75
CA GLY A 177 -1.31 15.48 13.86
C GLY A 177 -1.38 16.21 15.20
N MET A 178 -1.43 17.54 15.21
CA MET A 178 -1.54 18.33 16.46
C MET A 178 -2.86 18.08 17.20
N ASP A 179 -3.91 17.64 16.50
CA ASP A 179 -5.21 17.34 17.07
C ASP A 179 -5.33 15.86 17.51
N VAL A 180 -4.31 15.04 17.24
CA VAL A 180 -4.31 13.62 17.61
C VAL A 180 -3.99 13.48 19.08
N MET A 181 -4.84 12.77 19.80
CA MET A 181 -4.60 12.35 21.17
C MET A 181 -4.72 10.84 21.26
N THR A 182 -3.78 10.19 21.88
CA THR A 182 -3.90 8.77 22.22
C THR A 182 -4.96 8.62 23.30
N THR A 183 -6.05 7.96 22.96
CA THR A 183 -7.21 7.77 23.87
C THR A 183 -7.07 6.54 24.77
N HIS A 184 -6.10 5.68 24.49
CA HIS A 184 -5.91 4.42 25.19
C HIS A 184 -4.52 4.34 25.83
N ASP A 185 -4.45 3.71 27.01
CA ASP A 185 -3.18 3.37 27.64
C ASP A 185 -2.34 2.49 26.72
N ILE A 186 -1.13 2.94 26.42
CA ILE A 186 -0.16 2.16 25.63
C ILE A 186 0.28 0.98 26.51
N GLN A 187 -0.15 -0.22 26.14
CA GLN A 187 0.28 -1.43 26.81
C GLN A 187 1.76 -1.71 26.56
N SER A 188 2.37 -2.50 27.44
CA SER A 188 3.76 -2.92 27.29
C SER A 188 4.00 -3.59 25.92
N VAL A 189 5.08 -3.19 25.25
CA VAL A 189 5.43 -3.72 23.93
C VAL A 189 5.94 -5.14 24.07
N GLU A 190 5.25 -6.10 23.46
CA GLU A 190 5.68 -7.49 23.38
C GLU A 190 6.55 -7.70 22.12
N TRP A 191 7.87 -7.56 22.27
CA TRP A 191 8.85 -7.59 21.17
C TRP A 191 8.76 -8.84 20.29
N ILE A 192 8.47 -10.01 20.86
CA ILE A 192 8.35 -11.26 20.12
C ILE A 192 7.21 -11.22 19.10
N LYS A 193 6.11 -10.55 19.44
CA LYS A 193 4.93 -10.44 18.56
C LYS A 193 5.15 -9.49 17.38
N ILE A 194 6.14 -8.60 17.44
CA ILE A 194 6.49 -7.69 16.34
C ILE A 194 7.30 -8.42 15.25
N LEU A 195 7.98 -9.53 15.61
CA LEU A 195 8.88 -10.25 14.71
C LEU A 195 8.28 -10.57 13.33
N PRO A 196 7.02 -11.02 13.17
CA PRO A 196 6.42 -11.28 11.85
C PRO A 196 6.45 -10.06 10.92
N TYR A 197 6.14 -8.87 11.44
CA TYR A 197 6.22 -7.62 10.65
C TYR A 197 7.65 -7.26 10.29
N LEU A 198 8.60 -7.39 11.22
CA LEU A 198 10.00 -7.13 10.94
C LEU A 198 10.55 -8.08 9.88
N VAL A 199 10.16 -9.36 9.91
CA VAL A 199 10.56 -10.34 8.89
C VAL A 199 9.96 -9.99 7.53
N VAL A 200 8.66 -9.69 7.45
CA VAL A 200 8.00 -9.32 6.19
C VAL A 200 8.64 -8.05 5.59
N LEU A 201 8.83 -7.01 6.38
CA LEU A 201 9.45 -5.76 5.92
C LEU A 201 10.93 -5.97 5.55
N GLY A 202 11.67 -6.71 6.38
CA GLY A 202 13.09 -6.99 6.14
C GLY A 202 13.33 -7.80 4.87
N THR A 203 12.56 -8.87 4.64
CA THR A 203 12.65 -9.69 3.43
C THR A 203 12.22 -8.90 2.19
N ALA A 204 11.17 -8.09 2.30
CA ALA A 204 10.72 -7.24 1.22
C ALA A 204 11.77 -6.19 0.82
N ILE A 205 12.42 -5.53 1.79
CA ILE A 205 13.52 -4.56 1.54
C ILE A 205 14.75 -5.28 0.97
N ALA A 206 15.04 -6.50 1.42
CA ALA A 206 16.15 -7.30 0.91
C ALA A 206 15.91 -7.85 -0.51
N GLY A 207 14.71 -7.67 -1.07
CA GLY A 207 14.36 -8.13 -2.43
C GLY A 207 14.13 -9.64 -2.53
N MET A 208 13.77 -10.28 -1.42
CA MET A 208 13.45 -11.71 -1.34
C MET A 208 11.95 -11.97 -1.44
#